data_b0931a6f2c660abbf5e612ae295e2b57
#
_entry.id   b0931a6f2c660abbf5e612ae295e2b57
#
_cell.length_a   1.000
_cell.length_b   1.000
_cell.length_c   1.000
_cell.angle_alpha   90.00
_cell.angle_beta   90.00
_cell.angle_gamma   90.00
#
_symmetry.space_group_name_H-M   'P 1'
#
loop_
_entity.id
_entity.type
_entity.pdbx_description
1 polymer ?
#
loop_
_entity_poly.entity_id
_entity_poly.type
_entity_poly.pdbx_seq_one_letter_code
_entity_poly.pdbx_strand_id
1 'polypeptide(L)'
;MKLNKFLLYLLIVPALSFVSCSDYEDTEVTSPQADENALGANFTAATTSVVVHPDEDTYQLTLNRLNTKEAVSVPVTVKSCSEIDGVKFTAVPTAFLFAKGESKATVELKLSDKCKFQEVYKLTLSLGEGKDHPYASGTSSTVVSVSKDYDWVEIDQPVVVEAKWYDGGILAPLEFASDYEDEDGNQLFRIKALYSAAGTASTATGHLQFLLDENYDVAGMLSVGDAYNPEKINTGVVDKTTKAPYYMKVKSAEKTNEGAYVFTYDIFYYENDVVKNKVEGVTATLDYDIAGAMEE
;
A
#
# COMPACT_ATOMS: atom_id res chain seq x y z
N MET A 1 48.45 -37.01 27.25
CA MET A 1 47.35 -37.31 28.17
C MET A 1 46.58 -36.01 28.45
N LYS A 2 45.68 -35.60 27.53
CA LYS A 2 44.86 -34.36 27.63
C LYS A 2 43.41 -34.66 27.20
N LEU A 3 42.84 -35.77 27.70
CA LEU A 3 41.52 -36.21 27.27
C LEU A 3 40.41 -36.12 28.33
N ASN A 4 40.71 -35.64 29.52
CA ASN A 4 39.78 -35.71 30.64
C ASN A 4 39.06 -34.38 30.98
N LYS A 5 39.33 -33.29 30.28
CA LYS A 5 38.63 -32.00 30.55
C LYS A 5 37.39 -31.77 29.69
N PHE A 6 37.29 -32.46 28.54
CA PHE A 6 36.15 -32.28 27.63
C PHE A 6 34.95 -33.18 28.03
N LEU A 7 35.20 -34.31 28.68
CA LEU A 7 34.12 -35.20 29.12
C LEU A 7 33.38 -34.66 30.36
N LEU A 8 34.02 -33.80 31.14
CA LEU A 8 33.42 -33.24 32.35
C LEU A 8 32.39 -32.11 32.05
N TYR A 9 32.55 -31.44 30.92
CA TYR A 9 31.60 -30.38 30.51
C TYR A 9 30.35 -30.97 29.82
N LEU A 10 30.44 -32.19 29.28
CA LEU A 10 29.30 -32.82 28.59
C LEU A 10 28.29 -33.44 29.58
N LEU A 11 28.70 -33.64 30.83
CA LEU A 11 27.85 -34.26 31.86
C LEU A 11 27.16 -33.23 32.76
N ILE A 12 27.58 -31.95 32.70
CA ILE A 12 26.99 -30.89 33.54
C ILE A 12 25.84 -30.16 32.81
N VAL A 13 25.82 -30.15 31.49
CA VAL A 13 24.77 -29.45 30.72
C VAL A 13 23.38 -30.11 30.78
N PRO A 14 23.23 -31.43 30.82
CA PRO A 14 21.90 -32.03 30.95
C PRO A 14 21.33 -32.01 32.37
N ALA A 15 22.13 -31.73 33.40
CA ALA A 15 21.63 -31.74 34.78
C ALA A 15 21.00 -30.39 35.20
N LEU A 16 21.24 -29.32 34.45
CA LEU A 16 20.65 -28.01 34.72
C LEU A 16 19.32 -27.76 34.01
N SER A 17 18.93 -28.65 33.10
CA SER A 17 17.66 -28.54 32.35
C SER A 17 16.46 -29.23 33.01
N PHE A 18 16.63 -29.85 34.18
CA PHE A 18 15.54 -30.54 34.88
C PHE A 18 15.12 -29.91 36.20
N VAL A 19 15.56 -28.69 36.51
CA VAL A 19 15.21 -28.02 37.77
C VAL A 19 14.30 -26.82 37.52
N SER A 20 13.49 -26.82 36.50
CA SER A 20 12.51 -25.76 36.29
C SER A 20 11.20 -26.31 35.78
N CYS A 21 10.49 -27.05 36.59
CA CYS A 21 9.05 -27.28 36.41
C CYS A 21 8.50 -28.12 37.54
N SER A 22 8.47 -27.58 38.77
CA SER A 22 7.73 -28.25 39.86
C SER A 22 6.94 -27.32 40.77
N ASP A 23 6.73 -26.04 40.35
CA ASP A 23 5.81 -25.17 41.04
C ASP A 23 4.92 -24.39 40.03
N TYR A 24 4.47 -25.08 38.96
CA TYR A 24 3.23 -24.69 38.34
C TYR A 24 2.14 -25.44 39.13
N GLU A 25 1.63 -24.85 40.16
CA GLU A 25 0.26 -25.13 40.54
C GLU A 25 -0.58 -24.99 39.28
N ASP A 26 -1.25 -26.06 38.87
CA ASP A 26 -2.32 -26.06 37.87
C ASP A 26 -3.43 -25.13 38.41
N THR A 27 -3.20 -23.84 38.34
CA THR A 27 -4.29 -22.92 38.18
C THR A 27 -4.83 -23.31 36.82
N GLU A 28 -5.89 -24.11 36.80
CA GLU A 28 -6.75 -24.25 35.65
C GLU A 28 -7.06 -22.82 35.19
N VAL A 29 -6.27 -22.34 34.23
CA VAL A 29 -6.66 -21.19 33.43
C VAL A 29 -7.81 -21.72 32.58
N THR A 30 -8.96 -21.83 33.19
CA THR A 30 -10.18 -22.05 32.46
C THR A 30 -10.31 -20.85 31.54
N SER A 31 -9.95 -21.05 30.28
CA SER A 31 -10.34 -20.13 29.22
C SER A 31 -11.83 -19.88 29.43
N PRO A 32 -12.25 -18.63 29.63
CA PRO A 32 -13.66 -18.36 29.80
C PRO A 32 -14.42 -19.05 28.66
N GLN A 33 -15.31 -19.97 29.00
CA GLN A 33 -16.13 -20.65 28.00
C GLN A 33 -16.88 -19.61 27.23
N ALA A 34 -16.71 -19.64 25.89
CA ALA A 34 -17.53 -18.81 25.02
C ALA A 34 -19.02 -19.10 25.34
N ASP A 35 -19.81 -18.07 25.56
CA ASP A 35 -21.24 -18.23 25.68
C ASP A 35 -21.76 -18.90 24.39
N GLU A 36 -22.43 -20.05 24.51
CA GLU A 36 -22.97 -20.78 23.35
C GLU A 36 -23.95 -19.93 22.52
N ASN A 37 -24.47 -18.87 23.11
CA ASN A 37 -25.36 -17.90 22.47
C ASN A 37 -24.63 -16.67 21.96
N ALA A 38 -23.32 -16.57 22.25
CA ALA A 38 -22.54 -15.45 21.74
C ALA A 38 -22.56 -15.40 20.22
N LEU A 39 -22.71 -14.21 19.67
CA LEU A 39 -22.78 -14.02 18.24
C LEU A 39 -21.44 -14.36 17.56
N GLY A 40 -20.32 -14.05 18.23
CA GLY A 40 -18.98 -14.27 17.72
C GLY A 40 -18.69 -13.45 16.48
N ALA A 41 -19.21 -12.20 16.41
CA ALA A 41 -18.95 -11.32 15.28
C ALA A 41 -17.51 -10.81 15.29
N ASN A 42 -16.85 -10.79 14.11
CA ASN A 42 -15.46 -10.38 13.98
C ASN A 42 -15.13 -9.90 12.56
N PHE A 43 -14.19 -8.98 12.45
CA PHE A 43 -13.55 -8.64 11.19
C PHE A 43 -12.52 -9.70 10.83
N THR A 44 -12.33 -9.94 9.54
CA THR A 44 -11.36 -10.93 9.04
C THR A 44 -9.91 -10.56 9.41
N ALA A 45 -9.61 -9.26 9.46
CA ALA A 45 -8.28 -8.74 9.79
C ALA A 45 -8.37 -7.43 10.58
N ALA A 46 -7.33 -7.15 11.37
CA ALA A 46 -7.19 -5.89 12.09
C ALA A 46 -6.87 -4.71 11.17
N THR A 47 -6.26 -4.98 10.04
CA THR A 47 -5.96 -4.00 8.98
C THR A 47 -6.23 -4.61 7.62
N THR A 48 -6.81 -3.82 6.73
CA THR A 48 -7.07 -4.19 5.34
C THR A 48 -6.65 -3.02 4.46
N SER A 49 -5.84 -3.30 3.45
CA SER A 49 -5.48 -2.32 2.40
C SER A 49 -6.14 -2.74 1.11
N VAL A 50 -6.79 -1.80 0.47
CA VAL A 50 -7.58 -2.03 -0.74
C VAL A 50 -7.23 -0.95 -1.75
N VAL A 51 -7.02 -1.38 -2.98
CA VAL A 51 -6.96 -0.52 -4.14
C VAL A 51 -8.28 -0.69 -4.88
N VAL A 52 -8.94 0.41 -5.21
CA VAL A 52 -10.11 0.45 -6.09
C VAL A 52 -9.69 1.06 -7.42
N HIS A 53 -10.22 0.51 -8.50
CA HIS A 53 -9.96 1.03 -9.83
C HIS A 53 -10.36 2.51 -9.95
N PRO A 54 -9.71 3.34 -10.77
CA PRO A 54 -10.00 4.77 -10.90
C PRO A 54 -11.45 5.10 -11.21
N ASP A 55 -12.16 4.24 -11.93
CA ASP A 55 -13.58 4.40 -12.29
C ASP A 55 -14.52 4.00 -11.15
N GLU A 56 -14.01 3.30 -10.13
CA GLU A 56 -14.78 2.81 -9.00
C GLU A 56 -14.67 3.77 -7.82
N ASP A 57 -15.69 3.77 -6.98
CA ASP A 57 -15.72 4.55 -5.76
C ASP A 57 -16.18 3.73 -4.54
N THR A 58 -16.38 2.42 -4.73
CA THR A 58 -16.93 1.54 -3.70
C THR A 58 -16.03 0.37 -3.37
N TYR A 59 -16.11 -0.06 -2.12
CA TYR A 59 -15.44 -1.26 -1.60
C TYR A 59 -16.37 -2.05 -0.69
N GLN A 60 -16.37 -3.37 -0.84
CA GLN A 60 -17.20 -4.28 -0.04
C GLN A 60 -16.46 -4.75 1.21
N LEU A 61 -16.91 -4.34 2.38
CA LEU A 61 -16.39 -4.78 3.68
C LEU A 61 -17.25 -5.89 4.25
N THR A 62 -16.60 -6.99 4.65
CA THR A 62 -17.27 -8.17 5.20
C THR A 62 -17.03 -8.31 6.69
N LEU A 63 -18.09 -8.58 7.44
CA LEU A 63 -18.07 -9.03 8.83
C LEU A 63 -18.47 -10.50 8.90
N ASN A 64 -17.77 -11.29 9.69
CA ASN A 64 -18.11 -12.70 9.95
C ASN A 64 -18.83 -12.84 11.30
N ARG A 65 -19.59 -13.93 11.46
CA ARG A 65 -20.12 -14.37 12.77
C ARG A 65 -20.11 -15.89 12.88
N LEU A 66 -20.09 -16.40 14.11
CA LEU A 66 -20.15 -17.83 14.41
C LEU A 66 -21.59 -18.33 14.57
N ASN A 67 -22.38 -17.66 15.39
CA ASN A 67 -23.76 -18.06 15.63
C ASN A 67 -24.69 -17.52 14.54
N THR A 68 -25.30 -18.42 13.79
CA THR A 68 -26.18 -18.11 12.64
C THR A 68 -27.65 -18.41 12.89
N LYS A 69 -28.04 -18.78 14.14
CA LYS A 69 -29.40 -19.27 14.47
C LYS A 69 -30.48 -18.27 14.14
N GLU A 70 -30.22 -16.99 14.31
CA GLU A 70 -31.19 -15.93 14.11
C GLU A 70 -30.68 -14.82 13.19
N ALA A 71 -31.59 -14.06 12.61
CA ALA A 71 -31.23 -12.82 11.92
C ALA A 71 -30.84 -11.77 12.97
N VAL A 72 -29.79 -10.98 12.67
CA VAL A 72 -29.30 -9.98 13.62
C VAL A 72 -28.68 -8.79 12.90
N SER A 73 -28.77 -7.63 13.51
CA SER A 73 -28.06 -6.41 13.13
C SER A 73 -26.93 -6.19 14.12
N VAL A 74 -25.69 -6.13 13.61
CA VAL A 74 -24.48 -5.87 14.42
C VAL A 74 -24.06 -4.43 14.21
N PRO A 75 -24.22 -3.56 15.20
CA PRO A 75 -23.84 -2.16 15.06
C PRO A 75 -22.33 -2.00 15.01
N VAL A 76 -21.87 -1.03 14.24
CA VAL A 76 -20.47 -0.61 14.20
C VAL A 76 -20.33 0.87 14.51
N THR A 77 -19.23 1.21 15.15
CA THR A 77 -18.87 2.59 15.48
C THR A 77 -17.67 3.01 14.68
N VAL A 78 -17.72 4.18 14.06
CA VAL A 78 -16.58 4.83 13.46
C VAL A 78 -15.73 5.44 14.56
N LYS A 79 -14.50 4.95 14.74
CA LYS A 79 -13.53 5.49 15.71
C LYS A 79 -12.73 6.64 15.12
N SER A 80 -12.37 6.53 13.84
CA SER A 80 -11.72 7.59 13.09
C SER A 80 -11.99 7.42 11.59
N CYS A 81 -12.00 8.55 10.90
CA CYS A 81 -12.13 8.60 9.44
C CYS A 81 -11.16 9.68 8.97
N SER A 82 -10.24 9.32 8.07
CA SER A 82 -9.36 10.33 7.49
C SER A 82 -10.13 11.25 6.57
N GLU A 83 -9.70 12.49 6.56
CA GLU A 83 -10.16 13.53 5.64
C GLU A 83 -8.92 14.24 5.08
N ILE A 84 -8.81 14.31 3.77
CA ILE A 84 -7.71 14.95 3.06
C ILE A 84 -8.33 16.03 2.18
N ASP A 85 -8.02 17.29 2.46
CA ASP A 85 -8.58 18.46 1.74
C ASP A 85 -10.11 18.45 1.66
N GLY A 86 -10.78 18.05 2.73
CA GLY A 86 -12.25 17.93 2.79
C GLY A 86 -12.82 16.69 2.11
N VAL A 87 -11.99 15.82 1.57
CA VAL A 87 -12.40 14.58 0.89
C VAL A 87 -12.34 13.41 1.84
N LYS A 88 -13.38 12.59 1.86
CA LYS A 88 -13.53 11.46 2.77
C LYS A 88 -14.48 10.38 2.23
N PHE A 89 -14.72 9.35 3.03
CA PHE A 89 -15.79 8.40 2.76
C PHE A 89 -17.16 9.08 2.81
N THR A 90 -17.98 8.86 1.79
CA THR A 90 -19.34 9.43 1.68
C THR A 90 -20.41 8.48 2.18
N ALA A 91 -20.15 7.15 2.15
CA ALA A 91 -20.99 6.17 2.80
C ALA A 91 -20.13 5.32 3.75
N VAL A 92 -20.54 5.28 5.03
CA VAL A 92 -19.90 4.50 6.08
C VAL A 92 -20.99 3.68 6.76
N PRO A 93 -20.80 2.38 6.96
CA PRO A 93 -21.80 1.53 7.56
C PRO A 93 -22.01 1.88 9.02
N THR A 94 -23.26 1.80 9.47
CA THR A 94 -23.63 1.90 10.89
C THR A 94 -23.93 0.53 11.51
N ALA A 95 -24.19 -0.48 10.68
CA ALA A 95 -24.42 -1.85 11.12
C ALA A 95 -24.21 -2.85 9.97
N PHE A 96 -23.91 -4.10 10.32
CA PHE A 96 -23.95 -5.25 9.43
C PHE A 96 -25.23 -6.05 9.68
N LEU A 97 -25.97 -6.36 8.63
CA LEU A 97 -27.23 -7.11 8.69
C LEU A 97 -26.98 -8.56 8.28
N PHE A 98 -27.17 -9.48 9.20
CA PHE A 98 -27.09 -10.91 8.94
C PHE A 98 -28.48 -11.51 8.81
N ALA A 99 -28.77 -12.19 7.73
CA ALA A 99 -29.96 -13.04 7.64
C ALA A 99 -29.76 -14.32 8.47
N LYS A 100 -30.86 -14.97 8.85
CA LYS A 100 -30.83 -16.26 9.51
C LYS A 100 -30.11 -17.29 8.65
N GLY A 101 -29.17 -18.02 9.24
CA GLY A 101 -28.30 -19.00 8.54
C GLY A 101 -27.06 -18.40 7.91
N GLU A 102 -26.95 -17.09 7.77
CA GLU A 102 -25.81 -16.42 7.15
C GLU A 102 -24.67 -16.21 8.16
N SER A 103 -23.46 -16.64 7.79
CA SER A 103 -22.24 -16.44 8.60
C SER A 103 -21.46 -15.19 8.21
N LYS A 104 -21.84 -14.54 7.11
CA LYS A 104 -21.19 -13.33 6.58
C LYS A 104 -22.23 -12.28 6.27
N ALA A 105 -21.89 -11.04 6.57
CA ALA A 105 -22.65 -9.88 6.14
C ALA A 105 -21.68 -8.88 5.48
N THR A 106 -22.10 -8.25 4.40
CA THR A 106 -21.30 -7.33 3.63
C THR A 106 -21.97 -5.97 3.61
N VAL A 107 -21.19 -4.93 3.72
CA VAL A 107 -21.62 -3.54 3.56
C VAL A 107 -20.71 -2.85 2.56
N GLU A 108 -21.24 -1.84 1.90
CA GLU A 108 -20.50 -1.03 0.97
C GLU A 108 -19.93 0.20 1.68
N LEU A 109 -18.63 0.43 1.50
CA LEU A 109 -17.95 1.68 1.78
C LEU A 109 -17.91 2.47 0.49
N LYS A 110 -18.24 3.75 0.54
CA LYS A 110 -18.16 4.61 -0.65
C LYS A 110 -17.20 5.76 -0.40
N LEU A 111 -16.24 5.91 -1.31
CA LEU A 111 -15.35 7.07 -1.38
C LEU A 111 -16.08 8.27 -2.02
N SER A 112 -15.59 9.46 -1.74
CA SER A 112 -16.01 10.66 -2.49
C SER A 112 -15.53 10.57 -3.94
N ASP A 113 -16.31 11.12 -4.86
CA ASP A 113 -15.92 11.36 -6.25
C ASP A 113 -14.69 12.27 -6.40
N LYS A 114 -14.38 13.04 -5.32
CA LYS A 114 -13.21 13.92 -5.23
C LYS A 114 -11.99 13.25 -4.61
N CYS A 115 -12.04 11.93 -4.34
CA CYS A 115 -10.86 11.21 -3.87
C CYS A 115 -9.74 11.32 -4.88
N LYS A 116 -8.57 11.74 -4.39
CA LYS A 116 -7.39 11.89 -5.20
C LYS A 116 -6.80 10.52 -5.53
N PHE A 117 -6.34 10.39 -6.74
CA PHE A 117 -5.64 9.21 -7.23
C PHE A 117 -4.34 9.00 -6.43
N GLN A 118 -4.07 7.75 -6.02
CA GLN A 118 -2.93 7.34 -5.21
C GLN A 118 -2.88 7.92 -3.77
N GLU A 119 -3.88 8.67 -3.33
CA GLU A 119 -4.01 9.07 -1.93
C GLU A 119 -4.70 7.97 -1.11
N VAL A 120 -4.22 7.75 0.12
CA VAL A 120 -4.74 6.70 1.01
C VAL A 120 -5.70 7.27 2.01
N TYR A 121 -6.96 6.84 1.95
CA TYR A 121 -8.03 7.20 2.89
C TYR A 121 -8.21 6.08 3.90
N LYS A 122 -8.24 6.39 5.20
CA LYS A 122 -8.33 5.41 6.28
C LYS A 122 -9.63 5.56 7.06
N LEU A 123 -10.25 4.43 7.35
CA LEU A 123 -11.44 4.31 8.17
C LEU A 123 -11.20 3.27 9.26
N THR A 124 -11.38 3.66 10.52
CA THR A 124 -11.32 2.73 11.64
C THR A 124 -12.73 2.44 12.14
N LEU A 125 -13.11 1.18 12.09
CA LEU A 125 -14.38 0.67 12.56
C LEU A 125 -14.20 -0.22 13.79
N SER A 126 -15.16 -0.20 14.70
CA SER A 126 -15.18 -1.05 15.89
C SER A 126 -16.58 -1.60 16.11
N LEU A 127 -16.66 -2.87 16.45
CA LEU A 127 -17.89 -3.49 16.91
C LEU A 127 -18.27 -2.97 18.31
N GLY A 128 -19.54 -3.07 18.67
CA GLY A 128 -20.03 -2.77 20.01
C GLY A 128 -19.36 -3.65 21.06
N GLU A 129 -19.35 -3.18 22.30
CA GLU A 129 -18.71 -3.89 23.41
C GLU A 129 -19.52 -5.12 23.86
N GLY A 130 -18.78 -6.18 24.22
CA GLY A 130 -19.18 -7.28 25.10
C GLY A 130 -19.96 -8.41 24.44
N LYS A 131 -21.18 -8.21 23.97
CA LYS A 131 -22.06 -9.32 23.56
C LYS A 131 -21.82 -9.82 22.15
N ASP A 132 -21.28 -8.98 21.29
CA ASP A 132 -21.29 -9.25 19.85
C ASP A 132 -20.04 -9.97 19.37
N HIS A 133 -18.97 -10.00 20.18
CA HIS A 133 -17.69 -10.60 19.80
C HIS A 133 -16.87 -11.24 20.95
N PRO A 134 -17.44 -11.78 21.97
CA PRO A 134 -16.66 -12.44 23.02
C PRO A 134 -15.98 -13.67 22.43
N TYR A 135 -14.68 -13.79 22.62
CA TYR A 135 -13.89 -14.99 22.33
C TYR A 135 -13.93 -15.52 20.89
N ALA A 136 -14.28 -14.69 19.92
CA ALA A 136 -14.20 -15.10 18.53
C ALA A 136 -12.74 -15.10 18.05
N SER A 137 -12.44 -15.95 17.09
CA SER A 137 -11.22 -15.83 16.29
C SER A 137 -11.40 -14.62 15.36
N GLY A 138 -10.53 -13.63 15.47
CA GLY A 138 -10.62 -12.41 14.68
C GLY A 138 -10.62 -11.15 15.56
N THR A 139 -10.90 -10.03 14.98
CA THR A 139 -10.78 -8.74 15.64
C THR A 139 -12.10 -8.01 15.77
N SER A 140 -12.30 -7.32 16.89
CA SER A 140 -13.46 -6.45 17.13
C SER A 140 -13.30 -5.06 16.52
N SER A 141 -12.16 -4.76 15.92
CA SER A 141 -11.87 -3.49 15.28
C SER A 141 -11.02 -3.72 14.03
N THR A 142 -11.24 -2.92 13.00
CA THR A 142 -10.43 -2.97 11.76
C THR A 142 -10.10 -1.57 11.29
N VAL A 143 -8.92 -1.43 10.70
CA VAL A 143 -8.52 -0.24 9.94
C VAL A 143 -8.57 -0.59 8.47
N VAL A 144 -9.45 0.04 7.73
CA VAL A 144 -9.55 -0.08 6.28
C VAL A 144 -8.82 1.10 5.65
N SER A 145 -7.81 0.80 4.84
CA SER A 145 -7.08 1.77 4.03
C SER A 145 -7.48 1.59 2.58
N VAL A 146 -8.07 2.59 1.98
CA VAL A 146 -8.55 2.55 0.59
C VAL A 146 -7.84 3.64 -0.20
N SER A 147 -7.36 3.29 -1.39
CA SER A 147 -6.83 4.23 -2.38
C SER A 147 -7.42 3.94 -3.75
N LYS A 148 -7.52 4.96 -4.60
CA LYS A 148 -7.80 4.79 -6.02
C LYS A 148 -6.47 4.66 -6.74
N ASP A 149 -6.25 3.56 -7.44
CA ASP A 149 -5.05 3.32 -8.25
C ASP A 149 -5.33 2.18 -9.25
N TYR A 150 -4.39 1.94 -10.15
CA TYR A 150 -4.38 0.78 -11.02
C TYR A 150 -3.73 -0.43 -10.33
N ASP A 151 -3.95 -1.62 -10.90
CA ASP A 151 -3.31 -2.85 -10.47
C ASP A 151 -1.89 -2.94 -11.05
N TRP A 152 -0.93 -2.45 -10.27
CA TRP A 152 0.47 -2.39 -10.65
C TRP A 152 1.17 -3.73 -10.47
N VAL A 153 1.76 -4.22 -11.54
CA VAL A 153 2.57 -5.45 -11.57
C VAL A 153 4.01 -5.07 -11.84
N GLU A 154 4.93 -5.51 -10.98
CA GLU A 154 6.37 -5.29 -11.17
C GLU A 154 6.89 -6.17 -12.31
N ILE A 155 7.63 -5.56 -13.22
CA ILE A 155 8.27 -6.24 -14.35
C ILE A 155 9.64 -6.72 -13.86
N ASP A 156 9.74 -8.04 -13.65
CA ASP A 156 10.97 -8.75 -13.24
C ASP A 156 11.67 -8.07 -12.04
N GLN A 157 12.90 -7.65 -12.19
CA GLN A 157 13.72 -7.04 -11.14
C GLN A 157 13.79 -5.52 -11.28
N PRO A 158 14.14 -4.81 -10.18
CA PRO A 158 14.37 -3.37 -10.26
C PRO A 158 15.38 -3.01 -11.35
N VAL A 159 15.02 -2.04 -12.16
CA VAL A 159 15.82 -1.58 -13.29
C VAL A 159 16.75 -0.45 -12.88
N VAL A 160 17.88 -0.32 -13.58
CA VAL A 160 18.80 0.80 -13.39
C VAL A 160 18.33 1.99 -14.22
N VAL A 161 18.07 3.11 -13.56
CA VAL A 161 17.74 4.38 -14.20
C VAL A 161 18.88 5.36 -13.99
N GLU A 162 19.49 5.83 -15.05
CA GLU A 162 20.48 6.89 -14.98
C GLU A 162 19.79 8.25 -14.85
N ALA A 163 19.75 8.80 -13.64
CA ALA A 163 19.11 10.08 -13.37
C ALA A 163 20.17 11.15 -13.03
N LYS A 164 20.36 12.10 -13.93
CA LYS A 164 21.44 13.09 -13.84
C LYS A 164 21.35 14.12 -12.71
N TRP A 165 20.23 14.24 -12.07
CA TRP A 165 20.09 15.10 -10.88
C TRP A 165 20.70 14.44 -9.63
N TYR A 166 20.84 13.11 -9.65
CA TYR A 166 21.48 12.31 -8.64
C TYR A 166 22.67 11.61 -9.28
N ASP A 167 23.88 11.77 -8.74
CA ASP A 167 25.10 11.17 -9.31
C ASP A 167 25.01 9.64 -9.29
N GLY A 168 24.75 9.05 -10.45
CA GLY A 168 24.78 7.61 -10.67
C GLY A 168 23.44 6.98 -11.06
N GLY A 169 23.47 5.67 -11.25
CA GLY A 169 22.28 4.86 -11.51
C GLY A 169 21.45 4.66 -10.25
N ILE A 170 20.16 4.76 -10.39
CA ILE A 170 19.18 4.49 -9.33
C ILE A 170 18.49 3.18 -9.66
N LEU A 171 18.45 2.26 -8.70
CA LEU A 171 17.61 1.07 -8.80
C LEU A 171 16.16 1.47 -8.45
N ALA A 172 15.26 1.32 -9.39
CA ALA A 172 13.85 1.60 -9.21
C ALA A 172 13.00 0.47 -9.79
N PRO A 173 11.90 0.08 -9.13
CA PRO A 173 10.95 -0.85 -9.71
C PRO A 173 10.32 -0.25 -10.97
N LEU A 174 10.26 -1.05 -12.03
CA LEU A 174 9.47 -0.79 -13.22
C LEU A 174 8.20 -1.60 -13.10
N GLU A 175 7.06 -0.96 -13.21
CA GLU A 175 5.74 -1.60 -13.08
C GLU A 175 4.88 -1.23 -14.28
N PHE A 176 3.95 -2.12 -14.63
CA PHE A 176 2.88 -1.81 -15.57
C PHE A 176 1.51 -1.99 -14.91
N ALA A 177 0.52 -1.24 -15.37
CA ALA A 177 -0.86 -1.36 -14.90
C ALA A 177 -1.57 -2.46 -15.69
N SER A 178 -1.81 -3.61 -15.05
CA SER A 178 -2.40 -4.78 -15.72
C SER A 178 -3.88 -4.61 -16.10
N ASP A 179 -4.52 -3.61 -15.49
CA ASP A 179 -5.93 -3.27 -15.67
C ASP A 179 -6.13 -1.95 -16.46
N TYR A 180 -5.08 -1.44 -17.11
CA TYR A 180 -5.14 -0.22 -17.92
C TYR A 180 -4.89 -0.50 -19.40
N GLU A 181 -5.79 -0.01 -20.21
CA GLU A 181 -5.65 0.12 -21.66
C GLU A 181 -6.48 1.34 -22.09
N ASP A 182 -5.90 2.26 -22.83
CA ASP A 182 -6.64 3.40 -23.34
C ASP A 182 -7.35 3.09 -24.68
N GLU A 183 -8.07 4.08 -25.21
CA GLU A 183 -8.84 3.92 -26.47
C GLU A 183 -7.95 3.64 -27.70
N ASP A 184 -6.67 3.99 -27.63
CA ASP A 184 -5.67 3.77 -28.68
C ASP A 184 -4.89 2.46 -28.48
N GLY A 185 -5.19 1.68 -27.41
CA GLY A 185 -4.50 0.43 -27.08
C GLY A 185 -3.16 0.62 -26.37
N ASN A 186 -2.88 1.83 -25.88
CA ASN A 186 -1.64 2.08 -25.16
C ASN A 186 -1.71 1.49 -23.75
N GLN A 187 -0.57 0.98 -23.29
CA GLN A 187 -0.37 0.42 -21.95
C GLN A 187 0.31 1.44 -21.04
N LEU A 188 -0.04 1.40 -19.76
CA LEU A 188 0.50 2.31 -18.75
C LEU A 188 1.65 1.65 -17.98
N PHE A 189 2.78 2.33 -17.97
CA PHE A 189 3.98 1.95 -17.21
C PHE A 189 4.35 3.01 -16.20
N ARG A 190 5.10 2.62 -15.15
CA ARG A 190 5.72 3.57 -14.24
C ARG A 190 7.09 3.11 -13.74
N ILE A 191 7.98 4.07 -13.59
CA ILE A 191 9.18 3.92 -12.75
C ILE A 191 8.77 4.36 -11.35
N LYS A 192 8.74 3.41 -10.41
CA LYS A 192 8.22 3.64 -9.06
C LYS A 192 9.19 4.43 -8.23
N ALA A 193 8.73 5.56 -7.71
CA ALA A 193 9.46 6.39 -6.75
C ALA A 193 10.91 6.62 -7.17
N LEU A 194 11.12 7.15 -8.38
CA LEU A 194 12.44 7.31 -9.05
C LEU A 194 13.56 7.78 -8.12
N TYR A 195 13.28 8.66 -7.17
CA TYR A 195 14.29 9.19 -6.24
C TYR A 195 14.22 8.62 -4.82
N SER A 196 13.48 7.56 -4.57
CA SER A 196 13.35 6.97 -3.23
C SER A 196 14.66 6.41 -2.70
N ALA A 197 15.51 5.87 -3.57
CA ALA A 197 16.84 5.36 -3.23
C ALA A 197 17.82 6.46 -2.82
N ALA A 198 17.52 7.73 -3.08
CA ALA A 198 18.34 8.88 -2.65
C ALA A 198 18.35 9.10 -1.12
N GLY A 199 17.86 8.15 -0.33
CA GLY A 199 18.07 8.07 1.12
C GLY A 199 17.22 8.98 1.98
N THR A 200 16.23 9.66 1.44
CA THR A 200 15.30 10.51 2.22
C THR A 200 13.88 10.02 2.22
N ALA A 201 13.70 8.78 1.90
CA ALA A 201 12.58 7.94 2.20
C ALA A 201 11.18 8.50 2.01
N SER A 202 10.47 7.78 1.32
CA SER A 202 9.41 6.97 1.92
C SER A 202 7.98 7.44 1.74
N THR A 203 7.71 8.62 1.41
CA THR A 203 6.36 9.00 0.99
C THR A 203 6.35 9.39 -0.48
N ALA A 204 7.27 8.78 -1.22
CA ALA A 204 7.44 9.11 -2.62
C ALA A 204 6.21 8.65 -3.40
N THR A 205 5.33 9.58 -3.65
CA THR A 205 4.36 9.57 -4.74
C THR A 205 5.03 9.95 -6.07
N GLY A 206 6.37 9.99 -6.08
CA GLY A 206 7.20 10.41 -7.20
C GLY A 206 7.32 9.35 -8.29
N HIS A 207 6.21 8.73 -8.67
CA HIS A 207 6.18 7.79 -9.79
C HIS A 207 6.24 8.55 -11.12
N LEU A 208 7.13 8.09 -12.00
CA LEU A 208 7.19 8.58 -13.37
C LEU A 208 6.31 7.66 -14.23
N GLN A 209 5.12 8.12 -14.61
CA GLN A 209 4.14 7.33 -15.36
C GLN A 209 4.13 7.73 -16.82
N PHE A 210 4.12 6.76 -17.72
CA PHE A 210 4.19 6.96 -19.16
C PHE A 210 3.41 5.88 -19.91
N LEU A 211 3.01 6.21 -21.13
CA LEU A 211 2.24 5.32 -22.01
C LEU A 211 3.15 4.79 -23.11
N LEU A 212 3.04 3.50 -23.38
CA LEU A 212 3.68 2.85 -24.51
C LEU A 212 2.61 2.27 -25.45
N ASP A 213 2.83 2.41 -26.75
CA ASP A 213 1.98 1.80 -27.78
C ASP A 213 2.28 0.31 -27.96
N GLU A 214 1.62 -0.33 -28.94
CA GLU A 214 1.80 -1.74 -29.28
C GLU A 214 3.22 -2.15 -29.71
N ASN A 215 4.06 -1.17 -30.10
CA ASN A 215 5.46 -1.37 -30.46
C ASN A 215 6.40 -1.02 -29.31
N TYR A 216 5.87 -0.74 -28.14
CA TYR A 216 6.60 -0.20 -26.97
C TYR A 216 7.31 1.11 -27.26
N ASP A 217 6.81 1.94 -28.18
CA ASP A 217 7.25 3.30 -28.37
C ASP A 217 6.45 4.23 -27.45
N VAL A 218 7.07 5.36 -27.06
CA VAL A 218 6.41 6.30 -26.12
C VAL A 218 5.23 6.98 -26.81
N ALA A 219 4.03 6.64 -26.35
CA ALA A 219 2.79 7.27 -26.81
C ALA A 219 2.47 8.56 -26.07
N GLY A 220 2.96 8.69 -24.84
CA GLY A 220 2.73 9.90 -24.04
C GLY A 220 3.03 9.75 -22.56
N MET A 221 2.64 10.78 -21.80
CA MET A 221 2.68 10.78 -20.34
C MET A 221 1.25 10.72 -19.81
N LEU A 222 1.01 9.87 -18.83
CA LEU A 222 -0.31 9.81 -18.20
C LEU A 222 -0.62 11.13 -17.48
N SER A 223 -1.78 11.69 -17.77
CA SER A 223 -2.33 12.83 -17.04
C SER A 223 -3.67 12.41 -16.43
N VAL A 224 -3.66 11.97 -15.19
CA VAL A 224 -4.87 11.53 -14.48
C VAL A 224 -5.22 12.55 -13.40
N GLY A 225 -6.07 13.51 -13.74
CA GLY A 225 -6.69 14.42 -12.79
C GLY A 225 -5.72 15.12 -11.82
N ASP A 226 -6.24 15.55 -10.67
CA ASP A 226 -5.43 16.24 -9.65
C ASP A 226 -4.46 15.34 -8.87
N ALA A 227 -4.60 14.03 -8.98
CA ALA A 227 -3.84 13.08 -8.17
C ALA A 227 -2.49 12.71 -8.77
N TYR A 228 -2.44 12.44 -10.06
CA TYR A 228 -1.21 12.35 -10.80
C TYR A 228 -1.09 13.57 -11.72
N ASN A 229 -0.16 14.43 -11.42
CA ASN A 229 0.10 15.62 -12.20
C ASN A 229 1.55 15.60 -12.69
N PRO A 230 1.80 15.32 -13.98
CA PRO A 230 3.17 15.27 -14.53
C PRO A 230 3.89 16.61 -14.44
N GLU A 231 3.17 17.70 -14.19
CA GLU A 231 3.76 19.01 -13.97
C GLU A 231 4.26 19.24 -12.54
N LYS A 232 3.86 18.38 -11.59
CA LYS A 232 4.19 18.55 -10.16
C LYS A 232 4.29 17.20 -9.43
N ILE A 233 5.19 16.34 -9.85
CA ILE A 233 5.44 15.05 -9.21
C ILE A 233 6.34 15.26 -8.00
N ASN A 234 5.91 14.85 -6.82
CA ASN A 234 6.74 14.92 -5.60
C ASN A 234 7.85 13.89 -5.67
N THR A 235 9.11 14.33 -5.66
CA THR A 235 10.29 13.43 -5.74
C THR A 235 10.54 12.64 -4.46
N GLY A 236 9.93 13.01 -3.34
CA GLY A 236 10.27 12.47 -2.01
C GLY A 236 11.54 13.07 -1.41
N VAL A 237 12.32 13.81 -2.18
CA VAL A 237 13.54 14.48 -1.72
C VAL A 237 13.18 15.86 -1.18
N VAL A 238 13.83 16.28 -0.11
CA VAL A 238 13.62 17.60 0.49
C VAL A 238 14.89 18.45 0.43
N ASP A 239 14.72 19.74 0.29
CA ASP A 239 15.82 20.69 0.40
C ASP A 239 16.45 20.63 1.81
N LYS A 240 17.76 20.58 1.88
CA LYS A 240 18.47 20.39 3.16
C LYS A 240 18.28 21.57 4.12
N THR A 241 18.08 22.77 3.60
CA THR A 241 17.98 24.01 4.38
C THR A 241 16.54 24.34 4.72
N THR A 242 15.69 24.42 3.71
CA THR A 242 14.30 24.88 3.86
C THR A 242 13.35 23.75 4.25
N LYS A 243 13.78 22.47 4.07
CA LYS A 243 12.94 21.26 4.21
C LYS A 243 11.77 21.23 3.23
N ALA A 244 11.73 22.10 2.24
CA ALA A 244 10.72 22.08 1.19
C ALA A 244 10.90 20.83 0.30
N PRO A 245 9.81 20.15 -0.10
CA PRO A 245 9.88 19.02 -1.01
C PRO A 245 10.25 19.48 -2.42
N TYR A 246 11.13 18.73 -3.08
CA TYR A 246 11.41 18.89 -4.50
C TYR A 246 10.34 18.20 -5.34
N TYR A 247 10.01 18.83 -6.45
CA TYR A 247 9.06 18.35 -7.45
C TYR A 247 9.74 18.18 -8.79
N MET A 248 9.26 17.21 -9.58
CA MET A 248 9.55 17.08 -11.00
C MET A 248 8.41 17.65 -11.82
N LYS A 249 8.73 18.35 -12.91
CA LYS A 249 7.82 18.66 -14.00
C LYS A 249 8.34 17.98 -15.24
N VAL A 250 7.62 16.97 -15.73
CA VAL A 250 7.98 16.25 -16.94
C VAL A 250 7.73 17.14 -18.16
N LYS A 251 8.68 17.13 -19.10
CA LYS A 251 8.62 17.87 -20.34
C LYS A 251 8.46 16.98 -21.57
N SER A 252 9.21 15.90 -21.60
CA SER A 252 9.15 14.93 -22.69
C SER A 252 9.56 13.55 -22.21
N ALA A 253 9.07 12.57 -22.92
CA ALA A 253 9.52 11.19 -22.88
C ALA A 253 9.69 10.73 -24.32
N GLU A 254 10.77 10.02 -24.60
CA GLU A 254 11.05 9.50 -25.95
C GLU A 254 11.82 8.17 -25.86
N LYS A 255 11.67 7.32 -26.87
CA LYS A 255 12.51 6.14 -27.05
C LYS A 255 13.58 6.47 -28.07
N THR A 256 14.84 6.21 -27.72
CA THR A 256 15.97 6.43 -28.62
C THR A 256 16.05 5.37 -29.71
N ASN A 257 16.83 5.63 -30.76
CA ASN A 257 17.10 4.63 -31.80
C ASN A 257 17.81 3.38 -31.27
N GLU A 258 18.43 3.46 -30.08
CA GLU A 258 19.11 2.35 -29.42
C GLU A 258 18.17 1.57 -28.47
N GLY A 259 16.90 2.00 -28.37
CA GLY A 259 15.87 1.34 -27.58
C GLY A 259 15.70 1.86 -26.14
N ALA A 260 16.58 2.76 -25.68
CA ALA A 260 16.47 3.34 -24.33
C ALA A 260 15.35 4.38 -24.24
N TYR A 261 14.70 4.45 -23.08
CA TYR A 261 13.67 5.47 -22.79
C TYR A 261 14.31 6.65 -22.06
N VAL A 262 14.13 7.85 -22.60
CA VAL A 262 14.68 9.08 -22.04
C VAL A 262 13.55 10.01 -21.62
N PHE A 263 13.55 10.36 -20.34
CA PHE A 263 12.61 11.29 -19.73
C PHE A 263 13.32 12.60 -19.42
N THR A 264 12.78 13.71 -19.91
CA THR A 264 13.30 15.04 -19.62
C THR A 264 12.34 15.79 -18.71
N TYR A 265 12.85 16.39 -17.65
CA TYR A 265 12.05 17.08 -16.65
C TYR A 265 12.83 18.23 -15.99
N ASP A 266 12.11 19.14 -15.36
CA ASP A 266 12.68 20.16 -14.48
C ASP A 266 12.51 19.73 -13.02
N ILE A 267 13.49 20.10 -12.17
CA ILE A 267 13.44 19.91 -10.72
C ILE A 267 13.33 21.28 -10.04
N PHE A 268 12.43 21.42 -9.07
CA PHE A 268 12.22 22.66 -8.34
C PHE A 268 11.56 22.42 -6.99
N TYR A 269 11.53 23.43 -6.12
CA TYR A 269 10.66 23.46 -4.95
C TYR A 269 9.95 24.82 -4.83
N TYR A 270 8.97 24.92 -3.95
CA TYR A 270 8.27 26.17 -3.65
C TYR A 270 8.71 26.75 -2.33
N GLU A 271 8.93 28.06 -2.29
CA GLU A 271 9.10 28.86 -1.10
C GLU A 271 8.17 30.09 -1.20
N ASN A 272 7.21 30.19 -0.29
CA ASN A 272 6.16 31.21 -0.33
C ASN A 272 5.47 31.29 -1.71
N ASP A 273 5.07 30.15 -2.25
CA ASP A 273 4.44 29.97 -3.58
C ASP A 273 5.32 30.41 -4.77
N VAL A 274 6.59 30.69 -4.55
CA VAL A 274 7.56 31.00 -5.59
C VAL A 274 8.44 29.81 -5.88
N VAL A 275 8.56 29.45 -7.17
CA VAL A 275 9.47 28.40 -7.63
C VAL A 275 10.94 28.77 -7.32
N LYS A 276 11.64 27.90 -6.67
CA LYS A 276 13.05 28.05 -6.29
C LYS A 276 13.89 26.85 -6.76
N ASN A 277 15.20 27.08 -6.84
CA ASN A 277 16.21 26.09 -7.21
C ASN A 277 15.80 25.26 -8.43
N LYS A 278 15.32 25.94 -9.46
CA LYS A 278 14.94 25.27 -10.71
C LYS A 278 16.17 24.76 -11.42
N VAL A 279 16.24 23.43 -11.63
CA VAL A 279 17.21 22.80 -12.51
C VAL A 279 16.43 22.32 -13.73
N GLU A 280 16.78 22.87 -14.89
CA GLU A 280 16.04 22.64 -16.13
C GLU A 280 16.72 21.52 -16.94
N GLY A 281 15.88 20.73 -17.64
CA GLY A 281 16.32 19.74 -18.59
C GLY A 281 17.13 18.60 -17.97
N VAL A 282 16.78 18.21 -16.75
CA VAL A 282 17.33 16.98 -16.14
C VAL A 282 16.80 15.78 -16.91
N THR A 283 17.66 14.80 -17.15
CA THR A 283 17.26 13.57 -17.83
C THR A 283 17.35 12.35 -16.92
N ALA A 284 16.39 11.44 -17.08
CA ALA A 284 16.47 10.07 -16.60
C ALA A 284 16.43 9.14 -17.80
N THR A 285 17.36 8.19 -17.86
CA THR A 285 17.48 7.21 -18.94
C THR A 285 17.25 5.82 -18.37
N LEU A 286 16.28 5.13 -18.94
CA LEU A 286 15.97 3.73 -18.68
C LEU A 286 16.45 2.92 -19.91
N ASP A 287 17.55 2.22 -19.76
CA ASP A 287 18.07 1.29 -20.76
C ASP A 287 17.62 -0.12 -20.38
N TYR A 288 16.42 -0.49 -20.86
CA TYR A 288 15.78 -1.75 -20.52
C TYR A 288 14.84 -2.21 -21.63
N ASP A 289 14.93 -3.49 -22.01
CA ASP A 289 14.06 -4.10 -23.00
C ASP A 289 12.71 -4.48 -22.41
N ILE A 290 11.80 -3.50 -22.38
CA ILE A 290 10.44 -3.72 -21.87
C ILE A 290 9.70 -4.75 -22.71
N ALA A 291 9.86 -4.72 -24.05
CA ALA A 291 9.17 -5.63 -24.96
C ALA A 291 9.54 -7.09 -24.65
N GLY A 292 10.85 -7.37 -24.55
CA GLY A 292 11.32 -8.72 -24.21
C GLY A 292 10.82 -9.20 -22.84
N ALA A 293 10.77 -8.30 -21.86
CA ALA A 293 10.29 -8.64 -20.51
C ALA A 293 8.76 -8.86 -20.42
N MET A 294 7.99 -8.31 -21.32
CA MET A 294 6.52 -8.51 -21.36
C MET A 294 6.11 -9.77 -22.11
N GLU A 295 7.02 -10.42 -22.85
CA GLU A 295 6.78 -11.66 -23.58
C GLU A 295 7.07 -12.93 -22.75
N GLU A 296 7.78 -12.81 -21.60
CA GLU A 296 8.10 -13.92 -20.68
C GLU A 296 6.99 -14.19 -19.67
#